data_d0ea18d02950383f55c943da62b1083e
#
_entry.id   d0ea18d02950383f55c943da62b1083e
#
_cell.length_a   1.000
_cell.length_b   1.000
_cell.length_c   1.000
_cell.angle_alpha   90.00
_cell.angle_beta   90.00
_cell.angle_gamma   90.00
#
_symmetry.space_group_name_H-M   'P 1'
#
loop_
_entity.id
_entity.type
_entity.pdbx_description
1 polymer ?
#
loop_
_entity_poly.entity_id
_entity_poly.type
_entity_poly.pdbx_seq_one_letter_code
_entity_poly.pdbx_strand_id
1 'polypeptide(L)'
;MSNKSKITGKIGAAFGLVVTLMITIVVIHTYYLKSSVHHLDQVVGVHNVQMSLMNSILDLARQRSLTLQAMLLDEDPFLFDDQILRMSEIASKYLSLSQQLRKLPLTDEETKLLDDQHKHSVRTGQIQGRIMQLMIDGDYVAAKILFYEQASPSQEDAMDLMNSFIIIQNEQNNLELRSTWNNVKSESTISLILLLIGFILSILIAGWVASRI
;
A
#
# COMPACT_ATOMS: atom_id res chain seq x y z
N MET A 1 38.09 49.55 33.98
CA MET A 1 37.90 48.10 33.73
C MET A 1 36.42 47.65 33.52
N SER A 2 35.44 48.49 33.78
CA SER A 2 34.00 48.12 33.77
C SER A 2 33.35 47.98 32.36
N ASN A 3 33.88 48.63 31.31
CA ASN A 3 33.20 48.65 29.99
C ASN A 3 33.52 47.41 29.15
N LYS A 4 34.71 46.82 29.20
CA LYS A 4 35.07 45.57 28.48
C LYS A 4 34.26 44.38 28.93
N SER A 5 33.96 44.23 30.21
CA SER A 5 33.15 43.14 30.77
C SER A 5 31.69 43.19 30.28
N LYS A 6 31.11 44.38 30.15
CA LYS A 6 29.74 44.57 29.65
C LYS A 6 29.62 44.29 28.15
N ILE A 7 30.67 44.55 27.36
CA ILE A 7 30.71 44.28 25.92
C ILE A 7 30.78 42.76 25.68
N THR A 8 31.69 42.09 26.37
CA THR A 8 31.85 40.62 26.28
C THR A 8 30.57 39.87 26.64
N GLY A 9 29.86 40.36 27.70
CA GLY A 9 28.55 39.79 28.07
C GLY A 9 27.49 39.94 26.98
N LYS A 10 27.42 41.10 26.31
CA LYS A 10 26.47 41.34 25.20
C LYS A 10 26.76 40.49 23.97
N ILE A 11 28.04 40.31 23.64
CA ILE A 11 28.46 39.41 22.54
C ILE A 11 28.08 37.96 22.85
N GLY A 12 28.39 37.51 24.07
CA GLY A 12 28.02 36.16 24.51
C GLY A 12 26.49 35.89 24.46
N ALA A 13 25.69 36.86 24.91
CA ALA A 13 24.24 36.75 24.87
C ALA A 13 23.69 36.71 23.43
N ALA A 14 24.20 37.57 22.52
CA ALA A 14 23.77 37.57 21.13
C ALA A 14 24.16 36.28 20.41
N PHE A 15 25.39 35.76 20.63
CA PHE A 15 25.84 34.49 20.09
C PHE A 15 24.99 33.30 20.65
N GLY A 16 24.73 33.30 21.97
CA GLY A 16 23.91 32.31 22.62
C GLY A 16 22.51 32.25 22.04
N LEU A 17 21.90 33.41 21.76
CA LEU A 17 20.57 33.50 21.15
C LEU A 17 20.56 32.89 19.73
N VAL A 18 21.56 33.18 18.92
CA VAL A 18 21.68 32.63 17.56
C VAL A 18 21.87 31.11 17.60
N VAL A 19 22.72 30.61 18.45
CA VAL A 19 22.97 29.16 18.62
C VAL A 19 21.69 28.46 19.08
N THR A 20 20.97 29.04 20.05
CA THR A 20 19.68 28.49 20.51
C THR A 20 18.66 28.43 19.38
N LEU A 21 18.57 29.49 18.57
CA LEU A 21 17.65 29.54 17.43
C LEU A 21 18.02 28.47 16.36
N MET A 22 19.30 28.29 16.06
CA MET A 22 19.77 27.25 15.15
C MET A 22 19.44 25.83 15.67
N ILE A 23 19.69 25.57 16.95
CA ILE A 23 19.35 24.28 17.58
C ILE A 23 17.84 24.04 17.49
N THR A 24 17.04 25.06 17.78
CA THR A 24 15.56 24.95 17.70
C THR A 24 15.11 24.61 16.28
N ILE A 25 15.66 25.23 15.25
CA ILE A 25 15.35 24.94 13.83
C ILE A 25 15.72 23.48 13.50
N VAL A 26 16.90 23.03 13.90
CA VAL A 26 17.35 21.63 13.65
C VAL A 26 16.44 20.61 14.33
N VAL A 27 16.04 20.87 15.58
CA VAL A 27 15.15 19.99 16.34
C VAL A 27 13.78 19.91 15.66
N ILE A 28 13.20 21.04 15.29
CA ILE A 28 11.90 21.12 14.60
C ILE A 28 11.99 20.36 13.27
N HIS A 29 13.01 20.62 12.46
CA HIS A 29 13.20 19.94 11.17
C HIS A 29 13.32 18.43 11.32
N THR A 30 14.13 17.96 12.28
CA THR A 30 14.29 16.52 12.55
C THR A 30 12.98 15.88 13.00
N TYR A 31 12.19 16.57 13.81
CA TYR A 31 10.89 16.08 14.25
C TYR A 31 9.91 15.91 13.08
N TYR A 32 9.78 16.92 12.20
CA TYR A 32 8.94 16.87 11.02
C TYR A 32 9.37 15.77 10.03
N LEU A 33 10.68 15.67 9.75
CA LEU A 33 11.22 14.63 8.88
C LEU A 33 10.90 13.22 9.40
N LYS A 34 11.09 12.99 10.70
CA LYS A 34 10.78 11.72 11.34
C LYS A 34 9.28 11.39 11.30
N SER A 35 8.42 12.38 11.49
CA SER A 35 6.97 12.23 11.39
C SER A 35 6.53 11.88 9.97
N SER A 36 7.09 12.55 8.95
CA SER A 36 6.77 12.29 7.53
C SER A 36 7.23 10.89 7.10
N VAL A 37 8.41 10.44 7.52
CA VAL A 37 8.90 9.08 7.23
C VAL A 37 8.03 8.04 7.93
N HIS A 38 7.66 8.26 9.19
CA HIS A 38 6.80 7.31 9.90
C HIS A 38 5.41 7.19 9.27
N HIS A 39 4.84 8.29 8.80
CA HIS A 39 3.57 8.28 8.08
C HIS A 39 3.68 7.48 6.77
N LEU A 40 4.76 7.67 6.02
CA LEU A 40 5.06 6.89 4.81
C LEU A 40 5.14 5.39 5.10
N ASP A 41 5.89 4.99 6.12
CA ASP A 41 6.04 3.57 6.48
C ASP A 41 4.68 2.93 6.81
N GLN A 42 3.79 3.64 7.49
CA GLN A 42 2.47 3.13 7.82
C GLN A 42 1.59 2.98 6.56
N VAL A 43 1.55 4.00 5.72
CA VAL A 43 0.71 4.01 4.52
C VAL A 43 1.20 2.99 3.50
N VAL A 44 2.48 3.03 3.15
CA VAL A 44 3.09 2.09 2.21
C VAL A 44 3.01 0.65 2.74
N GLY A 45 3.16 0.47 4.06
CA GLY A 45 3.02 -0.83 4.71
C GLY A 45 1.63 -1.42 4.55
N VAL A 46 0.56 -0.63 4.75
CA VAL A 46 -0.83 -1.06 4.56
C VAL A 46 -1.10 -1.41 3.10
N HIS A 47 -0.74 -0.52 2.16
CA HIS A 47 -0.93 -0.77 0.73
C HIS A 47 -0.19 -2.02 0.24
N ASN A 48 1.04 -2.24 0.69
CA ASN A 48 1.81 -3.44 0.34
C ASN A 48 1.13 -4.71 0.84
N VAL A 49 0.57 -4.71 2.05
CA VAL A 49 -0.17 -5.86 2.60
C VAL A 49 -1.45 -6.09 1.79
N GLN A 50 -2.22 -5.04 1.47
CA GLN A 50 -3.43 -5.14 0.65
C GLN A 50 -3.12 -5.71 -0.74
N MET A 51 -2.09 -5.21 -1.41
CA MET A 51 -1.64 -5.72 -2.71
C MET A 51 -1.15 -7.15 -2.65
N SER A 52 -0.39 -7.53 -1.64
CA SER A 52 0.09 -8.89 -1.45
C SER A 52 -1.06 -9.88 -1.25
N LEU A 53 -2.05 -9.51 -0.43
CA LEU A 53 -3.25 -10.31 -0.23
C LEU A 53 -4.06 -10.43 -1.52
N MET A 54 -4.29 -9.33 -2.25
CA MET A 54 -5.06 -9.35 -3.49
C MET A 54 -4.36 -10.19 -4.58
N ASN A 55 -3.04 -10.05 -4.74
CA ASN A 55 -2.27 -10.88 -5.68
C ASN A 55 -2.37 -12.37 -5.31
N SER A 56 -2.32 -12.70 -4.02
CA SER A 56 -2.48 -14.08 -3.55
C SER A 56 -3.89 -14.62 -3.82
N ILE A 57 -4.93 -13.79 -3.63
CA ILE A 57 -6.32 -14.13 -3.95
C ILE A 57 -6.49 -14.37 -5.45
N LEU A 58 -5.91 -13.49 -6.29
CA LEU A 58 -5.93 -13.62 -7.75
C LEU A 58 -5.21 -14.90 -8.23
N ASP A 59 -4.07 -15.23 -7.62
CA ASP A 59 -3.32 -16.45 -7.93
C ASP A 59 -4.14 -17.72 -7.56
N LEU A 60 -4.78 -17.73 -6.40
CA LEU A 60 -5.66 -18.82 -5.99
C LEU A 60 -6.87 -18.97 -6.95
N ALA A 61 -7.45 -17.86 -7.42
CA ALA A 61 -8.52 -17.90 -8.41
C ALA A 61 -8.05 -18.53 -9.73
N ARG A 62 -6.85 -18.17 -10.20
CA ARG A 62 -6.21 -18.77 -11.39
C ARG A 62 -5.91 -20.25 -11.18
N GLN A 63 -5.31 -20.62 -10.05
CA GLN A 63 -5.02 -22.03 -9.75
C GLN A 63 -6.28 -22.86 -9.74
N ARG A 64 -7.37 -22.35 -9.17
CA ARG A 64 -8.66 -23.05 -9.15
C ARG A 64 -9.22 -23.29 -10.56
N SER A 65 -9.11 -22.29 -11.45
CA SER A 65 -9.50 -22.43 -12.86
C SER A 65 -8.67 -23.46 -13.59
N LEU A 66 -7.37 -23.39 -13.45
CA LEU A 66 -6.45 -24.33 -14.09
C LEU A 66 -6.68 -25.76 -13.60
N THR A 67 -6.95 -25.95 -12.31
CA THR A 67 -7.28 -27.27 -11.76
C THR A 67 -8.57 -27.81 -12.38
N LEU A 68 -9.61 -26.96 -12.48
CA LEU A 68 -10.87 -27.37 -13.12
C LEU A 68 -10.70 -27.66 -14.62
N GLN A 69 -9.90 -26.87 -15.34
CA GLN A 69 -9.56 -27.15 -16.75
C GLN A 69 -8.81 -28.46 -16.90
N ALA A 70 -7.83 -28.74 -16.05
CA ALA A 70 -7.11 -29.99 -16.05
C ALA A 70 -8.05 -31.20 -15.84
N MET A 71 -8.99 -31.10 -14.90
CA MET A 71 -9.99 -32.14 -14.68
C MET A 71 -10.89 -32.37 -15.89
N LEU A 72 -11.23 -31.31 -16.64
CA LEU A 72 -12.05 -31.43 -17.86
C LEU A 72 -11.30 -32.02 -19.05
N LEU A 73 -9.96 -31.94 -19.04
CA LEU A 73 -9.11 -32.50 -20.11
C LEU A 73 -8.69 -33.94 -19.81
N ASP A 74 -8.44 -34.25 -18.56
CA ASP A 74 -8.01 -35.56 -18.10
C ASP A 74 -9.23 -36.24 -17.45
N GLU A 75 -9.91 -37.08 -18.24
CA GLU A 75 -11.13 -37.79 -17.85
C GLU A 75 -10.84 -39.02 -16.95
N ASP A 76 -9.67 -39.05 -16.27
CA ASP A 76 -9.31 -40.14 -15.38
C ASP A 76 -10.00 -40.01 -14.01
N PRO A 77 -10.94 -40.92 -13.69
CA PRO A 77 -11.66 -40.88 -12.43
C PRO A 77 -10.77 -41.05 -11.19
N PHE A 78 -9.58 -41.66 -11.31
CA PHE A 78 -8.68 -41.90 -10.17
C PHE A 78 -7.99 -40.61 -9.70
N LEU A 79 -7.87 -39.60 -10.54
CA LEU A 79 -7.32 -38.28 -10.18
C LEU A 79 -8.36 -37.32 -9.61
N PHE A 80 -9.64 -37.66 -9.71
CA PHE A 80 -10.75 -36.79 -9.31
C PHE A 80 -10.76 -36.41 -7.83
N ASP A 81 -10.60 -37.38 -6.95
CA ASP A 81 -10.68 -37.15 -5.50
C ASP A 81 -9.57 -36.19 -5.03
N ASP A 82 -8.34 -36.36 -5.53
CA ASP A 82 -7.23 -35.48 -5.22
C ASP A 82 -7.45 -34.05 -5.76
N GLN A 83 -8.02 -33.93 -6.96
CA GLN A 83 -8.30 -32.62 -7.56
C GLN A 83 -9.46 -31.90 -6.84
N ILE A 84 -10.49 -32.61 -6.43
CA ILE A 84 -11.61 -32.08 -5.63
C ILE A 84 -11.09 -31.58 -4.27
N LEU A 85 -10.22 -32.37 -3.62
CA LEU A 85 -9.59 -31.95 -2.37
C LEU A 85 -8.77 -30.66 -2.56
N ARG A 86 -7.95 -30.63 -3.60
CA ARG A 86 -7.17 -29.43 -3.98
C ARG A 86 -8.04 -28.22 -4.24
N MET A 87 -9.16 -28.37 -4.95
CA MET A 87 -10.15 -27.32 -5.20
C MET A 87 -10.74 -26.76 -3.90
N SER A 88 -11.02 -27.65 -2.92
CA SER A 88 -11.51 -27.29 -1.60
C SER A 88 -10.47 -26.52 -0.78
N GLU A 89 -9.21 -26.96 -0.79
CA GLU A 89 -8.11 -26.25 -0.13
C GLU A 89 -7.89 -24.85 -0.71
N ILE A 90 -7.90 -24.72 -2.05
CA ILE A 90 -7.79 -23.43 -2.72
C ILE A 90 -8.95 -22.51 -2.29
N ALA A 91 -10.18 -23.03 -2.25
CA ALA A 91 -11.34 -22.25 -1.84
C ALA A 91 -11.23 -21.78 -0.38
N SER A 92 -10.77 -22.64 0.52
CA SER A 92 -10.58 -22.30 1.94
C SER A 92 -9.52 -21.20 2.13
N LYS A 93 -8.39 -21.30 1.41
CA LYS A 93 -7.33 -20.28 1.43
C LYS A 93 -7.84 -18.96 0.85
N TYR A 94 -8.56 -19.01 -0.28
CA TYR A 94 -9.19 -17.84 -0.91
C TYR A 94 -10.09 -17.09 0.08
N LEU A 95 -11.01 -17.80 0.74
CA LEU A 95 -11.91 -17.21 1.74
C LEU A 95 -11.16 -16.58 2.90
N SER A 96 -10.14 -17.26 3.43
CA SER A 96 -9.31 -16.77 4.52
C SER A 96 -8.59 -15.46 4.14
N LEU A 97 -7.95 -15.41 2.97
CA LEU A 97 -7.26 -14.20 2.50
C LEU A 97 -8.23 -13.06 2.21
N SER A 98 -9.40 -13.36 1.62
CA SER A 98 -10.44 -12.36 1.38
C SER A 98 -10.97 -11.74 2.68
N GLN A 99 -11.13 -12.55 3.73
CA GLN A 99 -11.50 -12.05 5.06
C GLN A 99 -10.39 -11.21 5.70
N GLN A 100 -9.12 -11.57 5.50
CA GLN A 100 -7.99 -10.78 5.98
C GLN A 100 -7.93 -9.42 5.29
N LEU A 101 -8.09 -9.39 3.97
CA LEU A 101 -8.11 -8.16 3.19
C LEU A 101 -9.23 -7.21 3.64
N ARG A 102 -10.43 -7.73 3.88
CA ARG A 102 -11.58 -6.94 4.35
C ARG A 102 -11.43 -6.37 5.77
N LYS A 103 -10.47 -6.84 6.56
CA LYS A 103 -10.16 -6.29 7.88
C LYS A 103 -9.18 -5.12 7.84
N LEU A 104 -8.54 -4.89 6.70
CA LEU A 104 -7.63 -3.76 6.52
C LEU A 104 -8.43 -2.47 6.27
N PRO A 105 -7.83 -1.29 6.52
CA PRO A 105 -8.44 -0.03 6.14
C PRO A 105 -8.64 0.02 4.62
N LEU A 106 -9.87 0.13 4.18
CA LEU A 106 -10.26 0.20 2.77
C LEU A 106 -11.03 1.50 2.51
N THR A 107 -10.85 2.06 1.33
CA THR A 107 -11.69 3.15 0.84
C THR A 107 -13.08 2.65 0.43
N ASP A 108 -14.03 3.55 0.24
CA ASP A 108 -15.38 3.19 -0.23
C ASP A 108 -15.33 2.55 -1.62
N GLU A 109 -14.44 3.01 -2.49
CA GLU A 109 -14.23 2.46 -3.84
C GLU A 109 -13.67 1.04 -3.80
N GLU A 110 -12.67 0.79 -2.98
CA GLU A 110 -12.10 -0.54 -2.76
C GLU A 110 -13.09 -1.52 -2.16
N THR A 111 -13.86 -1.05 -1.18
CA THR A 111 -14.92 -1.85 -0.55
C THR A 111 -15.97 -2.26 -1.59
N LYS A 112 -16.39 -1.33 -2.46
CA LYS A 112 -17.33 -1.61 -3.54
C LYS A 112 -16.77 -2.62 -4.54
N LEU A 113 -15.51 -2.48 -4.95
CA LEU A 113 -14.85 -3.45 -5.84
C LEU A 113 -14.81 -4.85 -5.23
N LEU A 114 -14.46 -4.95 -3.94
CA LEU A 114 -14.44 -6.23 -3.22
C LEU A 114 -15.83 -6.84 -3.08
N ASP A 115 -16.87 -6.03 -2.93
CA ASP A 115 -18.25 -6.52 -2.86
C ASP A 115 -18.75 -7.02 -4.21
N ASP A 116 -18.46 -6.33 -5.29
CA ASP A 116 -18.80 -6.76 -6.63
C ASP A 116 -17.97 -8.00 -7.02
N GLN A 117 -16.68 -8.03 -6.73
CA GLN A 117 -15.83 -9.20 -6.92
C GLN A 117 -16.35 -10.41 -6.14
N HIS A 118 -16.81 -10.22 -4.91
CA HIS A 118 -17.37 -11.29 -4.10
C HIS A 118 -18.63 -11.89 -4.74
N LYS A 119 -19.55 -11.07 -5.29
CA LYS A 119 -20.74 -11.53 -6.00
C LYS A 119 -20.37 -12.42 -7.20
N HIS A 120 -19.40 -11.96 -8.02
CA HIS A 120 -18.90 -12.74 -9.15
C HIS A 120 -18.23 -14.05 -8.70
N SER A 121 -17.43 -14.01 -7.65
CA SER A 121 -16.75 -15.20 -7.11
C SER A 121 -17.74 -16.24 -6.56
N VAL A 122 -18.80 -15.81 -5.88
CA VAL A 122 -19.87 -16.71 -5.41
C VAL A 122 -20.57 -17.37 -6.59
N ARG A 123 -20.95 -16.59 -7.61
CA ARG A 123 -21.54 -17.12 -8.83
C ARG A 123 -20.63 -18.13 -9.53
N THR A 124 -19.38 -17.77 -9.73
CA THR A 124 -18.37 -18.65 -10.34
C THR A 124 -18.23 -19.95 -9.54
N GLY A 125 -18.17 -19.86 -8.21
CA GLY A 125 -18.08 -21.03 -7.33
C GLY A 125 -19.28 -21.98 -7.47
N GLN A 126 -20.50 -21.45 -7.60
CA GLN A 126 -21.71 -22.25 -7.85
C GLN A 126 -21.66 -22.96 -9.21
N ILE A 127 -21.23 -22.25 -10.27
CA ILE A 127 -21.07 -22.84 -11.60
C ILE A 127 -20.01 -23.95 -11.58
N GLN A 128 -18.86 -23.70 -10.96
CA GLN A 128 -17.79 -24.68 -10.81
C GLN A 128 -18.24 -25.93 -10.04
N GLY A 129 -19.03 -25.75 -8.97
CA GLY A 129 -19.64 -26.87 -8.23
C GLY A 129 -20.55 -27.73 -9.13
N ARG A 130 -21.35 -27.08 -10.00
CA ARG A 130 -22.20 -27.79 -10.95
C ARG A 130 -21.39 -28.53 -12.02
N ILE A 131 -20.28 -27.95 -12.50
CA ILE A 131 -19.36 -28.61 -13.42
C ILE A 131 -18.80 -29.88 -12.79
N MET A 132 -18.30 -29.79 -11.54
CA MET A 132 -17.79 -30.95 -10.81
C MET A 132 -18.85 -32.06 -10.68
N GLN A 133 -20.12 -31.69 -10.39
CA GLN A 133 -21.21 -32.67 -10.31
C GLN A 133 -21.45 -33.37 -11.65
N LEU A 134 -21.48 -32.63 -12.77
CA LEU A 134 -21.63 -33.19 -14.11
C LEU A 134 -20.50 -34.18 -14.45
N MET A 135 -19.28 -33.86 -14.02
CA MET A 135 -18.14 -34.74 -14.23
C MET A 135 -18.25 -36.01 -13.38
N ILE A 136 -18.71 -35.93 -12.13
CA ILE A 136 -18.98 -37.11 -11.27
C ILE A 136 -20.07 -37.98 -11.89
N ASP A 137 -21.07 -37.35 -12.51
CA ASP A 137 -22.17 -38.06 -13.17
C ASP A 137 -21.78 -38.64 -14.56
N GLY A 138 -20.52 -38.38 -15.02
CA GLY A 138 -19.98 -38.85 -16.30
C GLY A 138 -20.37 -38.02 -17.52
N ASP A 139 -21.08 -36.88 -17.32
CA ASP A 139 -21.47 -35.97 -18.41
C ASP A 139 -20.42 -34.91 -18.68
N TYR A 140 -19.27 -35.34 -19.18
CA TYR A 140 -18.15 -34.46 -19.53
C TYR A 140 -18.46 -33.45 -20.64
N VAL A 141 -19.40 -33.78 -21.52
CA VAL A 141 -19.82 -32.87 -22.60
C VAL A 141 -20.55 -31.67 -22.02
N ALA A 142 -21.56 -31.92 -21.20
CA ALA A 142 -22.26 -30.84 -20.53
C ALA A 142 -21.33 -30.03 -19.58
N ALA A 143 -20.41 -30.69 -18.88
CA ALA A 143 -19.41 -30.04 -18.02
C ALA A 143 -18.53 -29.07 -18.82
N LYS A 144 -18.01 -29.48 -20.00
CA LYS A 144 -17.21 -28.64 -20.89
C LYS A 144 -18.00 -27.44 -21.42
N ILE A 145 -19.24 -27.67 -21.86
CA ILE A 145 -20.11 -26.57 -22.33
C ILE A 145 -20.33 -25.55 -21.21
N LEU A 146 -20.70 -26.01 -20.02
CA LEU A 146 -20.94 -25.14 -18.88
C LEU A 146 -19.69 -24.36 -18.45
N PHE A 147 -18.52 -24.99 -18.55
CA PHE A 147 -17.25 -24.33 -18.27
C PHE A 147 -17.00 -23.18 -19.24
N TYR A 148 -17.03 -23.43 -20.55
CA TYR A 148 -16.69 -22.40 -21.54
C TYR A 148 -17.77 -21.31 -21.66
N GLU A 149 -19.04 -21.65 -21.53
CA GLU A 149 -20.11 -20.68 -21.71
C GLU A 149 -20.39 -19.83 -20.45
N GLN A 150 -20.14 -20.36 -19.25
CA GLN A 150 -20.53 -19.68 -18.02
C GLN A 150 -19.38 -19.52 -17.00
N ALA A 151 -18.60 -20.57 -16.71
CA ALA A 151 -17.59 -20.49 -15.67
C ALA A 151 -16.43 -19.59 -16.08
N SER A 152 -15.90 -19.76 -17.29
CA SER A 152 -14.75 -19.00 -17.80
C SER A 152 -15.06 -17.50 -17.89
N PRO A 153 -16.16 -17.04 -18.50
CA PRO A 153 -16.51 -15.61 -18.50
C PRO A 153 -16.76 -15.04 -17.11
N SER A 154 -17.51 -15.75 -16.25
CA SER A 154 -17.78 -15.29 -14.88
C SER A 154 -16.51 -15.18 -14.03
N GLN A 155 -15.51 -16.03 -14.28
CA GLN A 155 -14.23 -15.99 -13.63
C GLN A 155 -13.37 -14.84 -14.14
N GLU A 156 -13.39 -14.57 -15.45
CA GLU A 156 -12.71 -13.42 -16.05
C GLU A 156 -13.24 -12.12 -15.46
N ASP A 157 -14.54 -11.93 -15.37
CA ASP A 157 -15.17 -10.78 -14.70
C ASP A 157 -14.66 -10.61 -13.24
N ALA A 158 -14.58 -11.70 -12.47
CA ALA A 158 -14.11 -11.66 -11.10
C ALA A 158 -12.61 -11.27 -11.03
N MET A 159 -11.78 -11.78 -11.94
CA MET A 159 -10.35 -11.46 -12.01
C MET A 159 -10.11 -10.03 -12.47
N ASP A 160 -10.92 -9.49 -13.36
CA ASP A 160 -10.82 -8.10 -13.81
C ASP A 160 -11.13 -7.10 -12.69
N LEU A 161 -12.08 -7.42 -11.81
CA LEU A 161 -12.33 -6.64 -10.61
C LEU A 161 -11.15 -6.68 -9.62
N MET A 162 -10.49 -7.84 -9.48
CA MET A 162 -9.27 -7.95 -8.67
C MET A 162 -8.10 -7.14 -9.28
N ASN A 163 -7.93 -7.18 -10.59
CA ASN A 163 -6.93 -6.38 -11.30
C ASN A 163 -7.23 -4.87 -11.14
N SER A 164 -8.51 -4.47 -11.21
CA SER A 164 -8.91 -3.09 -10.99
C SER A 164 -8.58 -2.61 -9.58
N PHE A 165 -8.77 -3.45 -8.57
CA PHE A 165 -8.34 -3.16 -7.20
C PHE A 165 -6.81 -2.93 -7.13
N ILE A 166 -6.02 -3.79 -7.77
CA ILE A 166 -4.55 -3.66 -7.81
C ILE A 166 -4.13 -2.35 -8.50
N ILE A 167 -4.81 -1.96 -9.58
CA ILE A 167 -4.54 -0.70 -10.30
C ILE A 167 -4.81 0.50 -9.40
N ILE A 168 -5.97 0.55 -8.73
CA ILE A 168 -6.32 1.64 -7.81
C ILE A 168 -5.33 1.74 -6.66
N GLN A 169 -4.96 0.62 -6.06
CA GLN A 169 -3.95 0.57 -5.00
C GLN A 169 -2.59 1.13 -5.45
N ASN A 170 -2.14 0.74 -6.64
CA ASN A 170 -0.89 1.26 -7.21
C ASN A 170 -0.97 2.77 -7.47
N GLU A 171 -2.10 3.27 -7.97
CA GLU A 171 -2.29 4.69 -8.22
C GLU A 171 -2.32 5.49 -6.91
N GLN A 172 -3.07 5.06 -5.92
CA GLN A 172 -3.12 5.67 -4.59
C GLN A 172 -1.73 5.70 -3.93
N ASN A 173 -1.01 4.57 -3.93
CA ASN A 173 0.34 4.50 -3.40
C ASN A 173 1.29 5.49 -4.10
N ASN A 174 1.21 5.60 -5.42
CA ASN A 174 2.01 6.55 -6.19
C ASN A 174 1.66 8.01 -5.89
N LEU A 175 0.38 8.34 -5.70
CA LEU A 175 -0.06 9.68 -5.33
C LEU A 175 0.42 10.06 -3.92
N GLU A 176 0.33 9.17 -2.96
CA GLU A 176 0.80 9.39 -1.60
C GLU A 176 2.32 9.52 -1.51
N LEU A 177 3.07 8.68 -2.24
CA LEU A 177 4.52 8.80 -2.36
C LEU A 177 4.92 10.16 -2.95
N ARG A 178 4.26 10.62 -4.03
CA ARG A 178 4.52 11.92 -4.65
C ARG A 178 4.17 13.07 -3.70
N SER A 179 3.04 13.00 -3.03
CA SER A 179 2.60 14.01 -2.06
C SER A 179 3.61 14.15 -0.93
N THR A 180 4.02 13.04 -0.33
CA THR A 180 4.99 13.04 0.77
C THR A 180 6.36 13.53 0.29
N TRP A 181 6.80 13.12 -0.91
CA TRP A 181 8.07 13.59 -1.48
C TRP A 181 8.08 15.10 -1.71
N ASN A 182 6.96 15.66 -2.20
CA ASN A 182 6.80 17.10 -2.38
C ASN A 182 6.81 17.83 -1.03
N ASN A 183 6.17 17.29 -0.01
CA ASN A 183 6.17 17.87 1.33
C ASN A 183 7.58 17.87 1.94
N VAL A 184 8.29 16.76 1.88
CA VAL A 184 9.69 16.65 2.35
C VAL A 184 10.59 17.63 1.62
N LYS A 185 10.45 17.77 0.29
CA LYS A 185 11.23 18.72 -0.50
C LYS A 185 10.92 20.18 -0.13
N SER A 186 9.65 20.52 0.07
CA SER A 186 9.24 21.87 0.48
C SER A 186 9.76 22.21 1.86
N GLU A 187 9.64 21.30 2.84
CA GLU A 187 10.13 21.47 4.20
C GLU A 187 11.66 21.60 4.25
N SER A 188 12.38 20.80 3.46
CA SER A 188 13.84 20.91 3.34
C SER A 188 14.26 22.28 2.80
N THR A 189 13.53 22.82 1.81
CA THR A 189 13.79 24.14 1.23
C THR A 189 13.55 25.24 2.26
N ILE A 190 12.43 25.18 3.00
CA ILE A 190 12.12 26.15 4.07
C ILE A 190 13.18 26.13 5.17
N SER A 191 13.61 24.95 5.60
CA SER A 191 14.67 24.81 6.59
C SER A 191 16.00 25.42 6.13
N LEU A 192 16.35 25.22 4.87
CA LEU A 192 17.56 25.78 4.29
C LEU A 192 17.52 27.32 4.21
N ILE A 193 16.37 27.89 3.87
CA ILE A 193 16.13 29.33 3.91
C ILE A 193 16.25 29.89 5.32
N LEU A 194 15.66 29.22 6.30
CA LEU A 194 15.73 29.64 7.72
C LEU A 194 17.17 29.57 8.25
N LEU A 195 17.95 28.57 7.88
CA LEU A 195 19.37 28.48 8.22
C LEU A 195 20.18 29.62 7.59
N LEU A 196 19.91 29.94 6.32
CA LEU A 196 20.56 31.07 5.64
C LEU A 196 20.24 32.42 6.32
N ILE A 197 18.98 32.65 6.67
CA ILE A 197 18.55 33.85 7.40
C ILE A 197 19.25 33.92 8.76
N GLY A 198 19.29 32.82 9.50
CA GLY A 198 19.99 32.74 10.79
C GLY A 198 21.50 33.04 10.67
N PHE A 199 22.15 32.54 9.61
CA PHE A 199 23.54 32.81 9.31
C PHE A 199 23.81 34.30 8.97
N ILE A 200 22.98 34.91 8.14
CA ILE A 200 23.07 36.35 7.80
C ILE A 200 22.87 37.21 9.04
N LEU A 201 21.83 36.89 9.86
CA LEU A 201 21.61 37.61 11.13
C LEU A 201 22.82 37.50 12.07
N SER A 202 23.46 36.34 12.12
CA SER A 202 24.66 36.13 12.94
C SER A 202 25.83 37.05 12.51
N ILE A 203 26.04 37.19 11.18
CA ILE A 203 27.08 38.07 10.63
C ILE A 203 26.75 39.52 10.92
N LEU A 204 25.51 39.95 10.76
CA LEU A 204 25.07 41.32 11.03
C LEU A 204 25.23 41.69 12.52
N ILE A 205 24.88 40.80 13.41
CA ILE A 205 25.06 40.99 14.86
C ILE A 205 26.54 41.06 15.21
N ALA A 206 27.37 40.16 14.68
CA ALA A 206 28.82 40.17 14.88
C ALA A 206 29.46 41.46 14.37
N GLY A 207 29.12 41.92 13.17
CA GLY A 207 29.57 43.18 12.58
C GLY A 207 29.16 44.41 13.38
N TRP A 208 27.87 44.45 13.82
CA TRP A 208 27.37 45.53 14.64
C TRP A 208 28.06 45.64 16.01
N VAL A 209 28.34 44.49 16.62
CA VAL A 209 29.07 44.44 17.89
C VAL A 209 30.53 44.86 17.68
N ALA A 210 31.21 44.39 16.61
CA ALA A 210 32.57 44.78 16.29
C ALA A 210 32.72 46.28 16.00
N SER A 211 31.72 46.91 15.39
CA SER A 211 31.70 48.36 15.09
C SER A 211 31.52 49.25 16.32
N ARG A 212 31.12 48.66 17.47
CA ARG A 212 30.89 49.39 18.74
C ARG A 212 31.99 49.17 19.79
N ILE A 213 33.02 48.43 19.45
CA ILE A 213 34.25 48.24 20.23
C ILE A 213 35.32 49.20 19.74
#